data_b6dce400b5d9645ff966a16fca307560
#
_entry.id   b6dce400b5d9645ff966a16fca307560
#
_cell.length_a   1.000
_cell.length_b   1.000
_cell.length_c   1.000
_cell.angle_alpha   90.00
_cell.angle_beta   90.00
_cell.angle_gamma   90.00
#
_symmetry.space_group_name_H-M   'P 1'
#
loop_
_entity.id
_entity.type
_entity.pdbx_description
1 polymer ?
#
loop_
_entity_poly.entity_id
_entity_poly.type
_entity_poly.pdbx_seq_one_letter_code
_entity_poly.pdbx_strand_id
1 'polypeptide(L)'
;MKSSKKVLAFALAAAMVVTAVPATNAQAASTAKLSATKATVYVGSSKTLTVTTPSSWKSVKTTVSSSAKSIAKVSKTSTKKVKVTAVKAGKAKVTVKVTAKKNGKKVSKTLASNITVKDYKVRLEDATGATVSGTTIAVVGTPVQFTAKTAPAKAAVTYTSSDSAIATVDTTGKVTPVKTGKVTITAATDKASTTAEVEVKNYALGTVSQTKLTELTATVAGNTKNLKPTDFVVKNETTNVVYPVSKVSVDSKDASKVTLTLFSEAKDAATYDVTLDGITKTFVASDGKVASVALNTVTVPYATETEIGLVSKDANGVIIDEAAYTKQDASKYDFTLTTNNGYVNGTKLYLNKIADTATAEITYKSGKYDQNGKAEGNVTSGKVTITAVDQSAVSNFDVRIDDGNKSYDKAKDDKKIAAKDTKTAYFMIKNADGKEISDYNKYSVESSDPATLMVG
;
A
#
# COMPACT_ATOMS: atom_id res chain seq x y z
N MET A 1 1.84 28.45 -8.07
CA MET A 1 1.42 28.37 -6.65
C MET A 1 2.18 27.24 -5.98
N LYS A 2 3.05 27.58 -5.03
CA LYS A 2 3.92 26.62 -4.33
C LYS A 2 3.12 25.93 -3.22
N SER A 3 2.96 24.62 -3.29
CA SER A 3 2.43 23.79 -2.20
C SER A 3 3.58 23.30 -1.34
N SER A 4 3.68 23.81 -0.13
CA SER A 4 4.67 23.42 0.88
C SER A 4 4.24 22.12 1.56
N LYS A 5 4.98 21.03 1.32
CA LYS A 5 4.86 19.78 2.07
C LYS A 5 5.45 19.99 3.46
N LYS A 6 4.61 19.96 4.49
CA LYS A 6 5.05 19.90 5.89
C LYS A 6 5.59 18.50 6.18
N VAL A 7 6.90 18.38 6.33
CA VAL A 7 7.55 17.20 6.87
C VAL A 7 7.39 17.25 8.38
N LEU A 8 6.66 16.30 8.95
CA LEU A 8 6.52 16.13 10.39
C LEU A 8 7.72 15.31 10.88
N ALA A 9 8.71 15.97 11.43
CA ALA A 9 9.84 15.33 12.06
C ALA A 9 9.40 14.75 13.41
N PHE A 10 9.34 13.43 13.55
CA PHE A 10 9.22 12.76 14.84
C PHE A 10 10.59 12.80 15.53
N ALA A 11 10.69 13.61 16.57
CA ALA A 11 11.84 13.62 17.46
C ALA A 11 11.92 12.28 18.22
N LEU A 12 12.93 11.51 17.91
CA LEU A 12 13.33 10.29 18.62
C LEU A 12 13.84 10.71 20.00
N ALA A 13 13.10 10.41 21.06
CA ALA A 13 13.54 10.66 22.42
C ALA A 13 14.76 9.78 22.72
N ALA A 14 15.89 10.46 22.87
CA ALA A 14 17.19 9.89 23.12
C ALA A 14 17.25 9.01 24.37
N ALA A 15 17.95 7.90 24.24
CA ALA A 15 18.44 7.11 25.37
C ALA A 15 19.23 8.01 26.32
N MET A 16 18.85 8.01 27.58
CA MET A 16 19.65 8.68 28.64
C MET A 16 20.96 7.92 28.83
N VAL A 17 21.99 8.38 28.16
CA VAL A 17 23.38 8.08 28.57
C VAL A 17 23.58 8.74 29.93
N VAL A 18 23.75 7.92 30.94
CA VAL A 18 24.25 8.42 32.24
C VAL A 18 25.72 8.75 32.06
N THR A 19 26.03 9.94 31.62
CA THR A 19 27.36 10.50 31.79
C THR A 19 27.53 10.83 33.27
N ALA A 20 28.52 10.22 33.87
CA ALA A 20 28.97 10.61 35.21
C ALA A 20 29.37 12.09 35.16
N VAL A 21 28.50 12.96 35.66
CA VAL A 21 28.84 14.38 35.89
C VAL A 21 29.79 14.42 37.08
N PRO A 22 30.98 15.06 36.97
CA PRO A 22 31.84 15.23 38.10
C PRO A 22 31.08 15.97 39.21
N ALA A 23 31.29 15.56 40.43
CA ALA A 23 30.62 16.12 41.60
C ALA A 23 30.89 17.62 41.74
N THR A 24 30.05 18.45 41.14
CA THR A 24 29.96 19.85 41.48
C THR A 24 29.33 19.95 42.86
N ASN A 25 29.91 20.71 43.72
CA ASN A 25 29.49 20.98 45.10
C ASN A 25 27.96 21.03 45.23
N ALA A 26 27.36 19.95 45.72
CA ALA A 26 25.94 19.88 45.97
C ALA A 26 25.62 20.87 47.09
N GLN A 27 25.10 22.05 46.73
CA GLN A 27 24.56 23.00 47.68
C GLN A 27 23.55 22.26 48.56
N ALA A 28 23.82 22.14 49.85
CA ALA A 28 23.02 21.36 50.80
C ALA A 28 21.53 21.75 50.65
N ALA A 29 20.68 20.79 50.33
CA ALA A 29 19.27 21.03 50.12
C ALA A 29 18.64 21.77 51.30
N SER A 30 18.06 22.94 51.08
CA SER A 30 17.45 23.77 52.12
C SER A 30 16.21 23.11 52.76
N THR A 31 15.59 22.15 52.06
CA THR A 31 14.42 21.38 52.53
C THR A 31 14.49 19.91 52.09
N ALA A 32 13.72 19.04 52.74
CA ALA A 32 13.58 17.64 52.29
C ALA A 32 12.92 17.55 50.90
N LYS A 33 13.40 16.62 50.09
CA LYS A 33 12.90 16.35 48.71
C LYS A 33 12.73 14.85 48.48
N LEU A 34 11.85 14.48 47.54
CA LEU A 34 11.76 13.13 46.95
C LEU A 34 12.48 13.09 45.61
N SER A 35 13.07 11.95 45.31
CA SER A 35 13.73 11.69 44.00
C SER A 35 12.80 11.82 42.79
N ALA A 36 11.48 11.67 43.00
CA ALA A 36 10.48 11.90 41.97
C ALA A 36 9.14 12.35 42.57
N THR A 37 8.53 13.38 41.98
CA THR A 37 7.17 13.87 42.31
C THR A 37 6.09 13.18 41.43
N LYS A 38 6.51 12.52 40.36
CA LYS A 38 5.66 11.68 39.48
C LYS A 38 6.44 10.42 39.10
N ALA A 39 5.78 9.27 39.01
CA ALA A 39 6.38 8.05 38.52
C ALA A 39 5.33 7.14 37.84
N THR A 40 5.74 6.47 36.78
CA THR A 40 4.98 5.36 36.19
C THR A 40 5.63 4.06 36.63
N VAL A 41 4.80 3.10 37.03
CA VAL A 41 5.20 1.75 37.49
C VAL A 41 4.23 0.75 36.87
N TYR A 42 4.71 -0.41 36.49
CA TYR A 42 3.85 -1.45 35.89
C TYR A 42 3.40 -2.45 36.97
N VAL A 43 2.20 -3.00 36.81
CA VAL A 43 1.60 -3.97 37.76
C VAL A 43 2.60 -5.10 38.09
N GLY A 44 2.74 -5.43 39.39
CA GLY A 44 3.68 -6.44 39.88
C GLY A 44 5.13 -5.94 40.05
N SER A 45 5.49 -4.77 39.49
CA SER A 45 6.82 -4.20 39.64
C SER A 45 6.87 -3.20 40.80
N SER A 46 8.06 -2.77 41.17
CA SER A 46 8.25 -1.76 42.23
C SER A 46 9.25 -0.67 41.87
N LYS A 47 9.08 0.49 42.49
CA LYS A 47 9.98 1.63 42.35
C LYS A 47 10.37 2.15 43.74
N THR A 48 11.64 2.42 43.92
CA THR A 48 12.14 3.09 45.14
C THR A 48 12.16 4.59 44.96
N LEU A 49 11.52 5.32 45.87
CA LEU A 49 11.64 6.76 46.01
C LEU A 49 12.66 7.06 47.10
N THR A 50 13.63 7.90 46.81
CA THR A 50 14.65 8.31 47.78
C THR A 50 14.25 9.64 48.39
N VAL A 51 14.36 9.74 49.71
CA VAL A 51 14.17 10.96 50.49
C VAL A 51 15.53 11.60 50.75
N THR A 52 15.73 12.78 50.22
CA THR A 52 16.93 13.59 50.51
C THR A 52 16.57 14.64 51.56
N THR A 53 17.37 14.75 52.63
CA THR A 53 17.18 15.72 53.69
C THR A 53 18.40 16.59 53.83
N PRO A 54 18.27 17.86 54.31
CA PRO A 54 19.42 18.72 54.64
C PRO A 54 20.34 18.07 55.65
N SER A 55 21.63 18.32 55.56
CA SER A 55 22.65 17.83 56.52
C SER A 55 22.43 18.35 57.97
N SER A 56 21.80 19.53 58.08
CA SER A 56 21.42 20.14 59.36
C SER A 56 20.24 19.43 60.07
N TRP A 57 19.53 18.49 59.36
CA TRP A 57 18.45 17.73 59.97
C TRP A 57 18.98 16.47 60.64
N LYS A 58 18.81 16.40 61.99
CA LYS A 58 19.22 15.26 62.81
C LYS A 58 18.00 14.42 63.23
N SER A 59 18.20 13.17 63.59
CA SER A 59 17.15 12.28 64.11
C SER A 59 15.97 12.14 63.08
N VAL A 60 16.27 11.98 61.82
CA VAL A 60 15.28 11.92 60.74
C VAL A 60 14.39 10.68 60.89
N LYS A 61 13.07 10.89 60.96
CA LYS A 61 12.04 9.83 60.88
C LYS A 61 11.16 10.07 59.68
N THR A 62 10.73 8.99 59.01
CA THR A 62 9.81 9.04 57.88
C THR A 62 8.60 8.14 58.13
N THR A 63 7.41 8.62 57.79
CA THR A 63 6.18 7.83 57.70
C THR A 63 5.64 7.92 56.27
N VAL A 64 5.03 6.85 55.78
CA VAL A 64 4.58 6.74 54.42
C VAL A 64 3.13 6.26 54.35
N SER A 65 2.39 6.79 53.39
CA SER A 65 1.03 6.37 53.13
C SER A 65 0.72 6.43 51.61
N SER A 66 -0.23 5.63 51.18
CA SER A 66 -0.78 5.65 49.84
C SER A 66 -2.26 6.02 49.89
N SER A 67 -2.69 6.91 49.02
CA SER A 67 -4.13 7.26 48.88
C SER A 67 -4.99 6.11 48.39
N ALA A 68 -4.36 5.09 47.70
CA ALA A 68 -5.05 3.93 47.18
C ALA A 68 -4.11 2.70 47.27
N LYS A 69 -4.17 1.97 48.40
CA LYS A 69 -3.34 0.79 48.65
C LYS A 69 -3.67 -0.38 47.66
N SER A 70 -4.87 -0.42 47.15
CA SER A 70 -5.29 -1.36 46.10
C SER A 70 -4.62 -1.10 44.75
N ILE A 71 -4.13 0.12 44.52
CA ILE A 71 -3.42 0.50 43.28
C ILE A 71 -1.92 0.45 43.51
N ALA A 72 -1.43 1.10 44.58
CA ALA A 72 -0.01 1.13 44.93
C ALA A 72 0.18 0.95 46.42
N LYS A 73 0.80 -0.15 46.84
CA LYS A 73 1.28 -0.36 48.23
C LYS A 73 2.58 0.37 48.44
N VAL A 74 2.77 0.90 49.66
CA VAL A 74 4.02 1.56 50.04
C VAL A 74 4.57 0.99 51.31
N SER A 75 5.88 0.81 51.36
CA SER A 75 6.60 0.38 52.54
C SER A 75 7.86 1.23 52.71
N LYS A 76 8.24 1.49 53.97
CA LYS A 76 9.51 2.10 54.29
C LYS A 76 10.60 1.03 54.35
N THR A 77 11.62 1.12 53.53
CA THR A 77 12.75 0.21 53.52
C THR A 77 13.95 0.78 54.32
N SER A 78 14.01 2.11 54.48
CA SER A 78 14.89 2.80 55.41
C SER A 78 14.33 4.21 55.68
N THR A 79 15.00 4.99 56.57
CA THR A 79 14.62 6.39 56.79
C THR A 79 14.70 7.28 55.54
N LYS A 80 15.46 6.85 54.53
CA LYS A 80 15.66 7.58 53.26
C LYS A 80 15.12 6.87 52.05
N LYS A 81 14.51 5.67 52.15
CA LYS A 81 14.02 4.90 51.02
C LYS A 81 12.58 4.40 51.25
N VAL A 82 11.74 4.66 50.29
CA VAL A 82 10.34 4.24 50.24
C VAL A 82 10.13 3.35 48.99
N LYS A 83 9.74 2.09 49.20
CA LYS A 83 9.38 1.17 48.12
C LYS A 83 7.90 1.35 47.77
N VAL A 84 7.62 1.64 46.55
CA VAL A 84 6.26 1.65 45.96
C VAL A 84 6.09 0.40 45.14
N THR A 85 5.13 -0.45 45.48
CA THR A 85 4.81 -1.69 44.76
C THR A 85 3.47 -1.49 44.02
N ALA A 86 3.48 -1.66 42.73
CA ALA A 86 2.29 -1.56 41.86
C ALA A 86 1.42 -2.81 42.00
N VAL A 87 0.12 -2.63 42.29
CA VAL A 87 -0.82 -3.74 42.52
C VAL A 87 -1.86 -3.86 41.41
N LYS A 88 -2.46 -2.73 41.00
CA LYS A 88 -3.50 -2.66 39.97
C LYS A 88 -3.35 -1.35 39.20
N ALA A 89 -3.69 -1.36 37.91
CA ALA A 89 -3.69 -0.16 37.08
C ALA A 89 -4.55 0.96 37.69
N GLY A 90 -4.06 2.19 37.62
CA GLY A 90 -4.73 3.36 38.19
C GLY A 90 -3.75 4.42 38.67
N LYS A 91 -4.26 5.38 39.44
CA LYS A 91 -3.47 6.47 39.99
C LYS A 91 -3.52 6.44 41.53
N ALA A 92 -2.37 6.65 42.18
CA ALA A 92 -2.26 6.77 43.63
C ALA A 92 -1.31 7.90 43.98
N LYS A 93 -1.63 8.66 45.06
CA LYS A 93 -0.72 9.65 45.64
C LYS A 93 0.00 9.01 46.82
N VAL A 94 1.32 8.92 46.70
CA VAL A 94 2.20 8.50 47.81
C VAL A 94 2.60 9.72 48.61
N THR A 95 2.32 9.72 49.90
CA THR A 95 2.67 10.79 50.83
C THR A 95 3.78 10.31 51.77
N VAL A 96 4.84 11.09 51.90
CA VAL A 96 5.96 10.82 52.80
C VAL A 96 6.09 12.00 53.75
N LYS A 97 5.78 11.80 55.01
CA LYS A 97 5.99 12.79 56.06
C LYS A 97 7.38 12.57 56.69
N VAL A 98 8.24 13.57 56.57
CA VAL A 98 9.59 13.57 57.12
C VAL A 98 9.58 14.47 58.35
N THR A 99 10.05 13.93 59.50
CA THR A 99 10.23 14.69 60.75
C THR A 99 11.68 14.60 61.18
N ALA A 100 12.21 15.68 61.71
CA ALA A 100 13.61 15.74 62.17
C ALA A 100 13.79 16.82 63.30
N LYS A 101 14.97 16.91 63.82
CA LYS A 101 15.38 18.04 64.65
C LYS A 101 16.36 18.93 63.88
N LYS A 102 16.14 20.26 63.85
CA LYS A 102 17.06 21.29 63.34
C LYS A 102 17.34 22.23 64.41
N ASN A 103 18.61 22.38 64.86
CA ASN A 103 19.03 23.21 65.99
C ASN A 103 18.18 22.93 67.24
N GLY A 104 17.98 21.64 67.60
CA GLY A 104 17.18 21.20 68.75
C GLY A 104 15.66 21.27 68.57
N LYS A 105 15.14 22.08 67.66
CA LYS A 105 13.68 22.26 67.38
C LYS A 105 13.15 21.22 66.40
N LYS A 106 11.90 20.75 66.65
CA LYS A 106 11.20 19.79 65.72
C LYS A 106 10.86 20.47 64.41
N VAL A 107 11.24 19.87 63.30
CA VAL A 107 10.87 20.29 61.96
C VAL A 107 10.12 19.12 61.24
N SER A 108 9.21 19.46 60.34
CA SER A 108 8.45 18.48 59.57
C SER A 108 8.24 18.97 58.13
N LYS A 109 8.31 18.05 57.17
CA LYS A 109 7.97 18.30 55.76
C LYS A 109 7.15 17.15 55.22
N THR A 110 6.05 17.46 54.59
CA THR A 110 5.25 16.49 53.82
C THR A 110 5.63 16.56 52.33
N LEU A 111 5.98 15.42 51.77
CA LEU A 111 6.39 15.24 50.39
C LEU A 111 5.36 14.34 49.71
N ALA A 112 5.15 14.52 48.43
CA ALA A 112 4.21 13.70 47.66
C ALA A 112 4.80 13.26 46.32
N SER A 113 4.41 12.08 45.88
CA SER A 113 4.65 11.55 44.52
C SER A 113 3.36 11.01 43.95
N ASN A 114 3.00 11.46 42.76
CA ASN A 114 1.89 10.93 42.01
C ASN A 114 2.36 9.69 41.22
N ILE A 115 1.81 8.54 41.59
CA ILE A 115 2.13 7.25 40.96
C ILE A 115 1.04 6.89 39.97
N THR A 116 1.43 6.61 38.73
CA THR A 116 0.57 6.01 37.73
C THR A 116 0.98 4.56 37.57
N VAL A 117 0.09 3.65 37.89
CA VAL A 117 0.27 2.23 37.66
C VAL A 117 -0.38 1.87 36.33
N LYS A 118 0.35 1.17 35.45
CA LYS A 118 -0.11 0.70 34.14
C LYS A 118 -0.01 -0.81 34.06
N ASP A 119 -0.89 -1.41 33.24
CA ASP A 119 -0.75 -2.81 32.85
C ASP A 119 0.35 -2.97 31.80
N TYR A 120 0.98 -4.12 31.76
CA TYR A 120 1.80 -4.53 30.62
C TYR A 120 0.87 -4.73 29.42
N LYS A 121 1.34 -4.35 28.24
CA LYS A 121 0.57 -4.52 27.01
C LYS A 121 1.49 -4.95 25.88
N VAL A 122 0.94 -5.78 25.00
CA VAL A 122 1.48 -6.08 23.67
C VAL A 122 0.37 -5.80 22.69
N ARG A 123 0.69 -5.21 21.55
CA ARG A 123 -0.21 -5.11 20.38
C ARG A 123 0.59 -5.40 19.13
N LEU A 124 -0.06 -5.96 18.13
CA LEU A 124 0.52 -6.17 16.81
C LEU A 124 0.13 -5.04 15.87
N GLU A 125 1.08 -4.60 15.09
CA GLU A 125 0.90 -3.68 13.96
C GLU A 125 1.31 -4.40 12.67
N ASP A 126 0.61 -4.11 11.59
CA ASP A 126 0.97 -4.57 10.25
C ASP A 126 2.12 -3.75 9.64
N ALA A 127 2.48 -4.03 8.40
CA ALA A 127 3.55 -3.35 7.68
C ALA A 127 3.29 -1.84 7.48
N THR A 128 2.04 -1.39 7.54
CA THR A 128 1.66 0.03 7.45
C THR A 128 1.73 0.75 8.80
N GLY A 129 1.89 0.00 9.90
CA GLY A 129 1.86 0.50 11.27
C GLY A 129 0.44 0.57 11.86
N ALA A 130 -0.56 0.06 11.16
CA ALA A 130 -1.92 -0.06 11.69
C ALA A 130 -2.02 -1.20 12.70
N THR A 131 -2.85 -1.03 13.74
CA THR A 131 -3.09 -2.11 14.69
C THR A 131 -3.83 -3.25 14.00
N VAL A 132 -3.28 -4.47 14.08
CA VAL A 132 -3.91 -5.67 13.53
C VAL A 132 -5.23 -5.92 14.28
N SER A 133 -6.32 -5.99 13.52
CA SER A 133 -7.67 -6.29 14.00
C SER A 133 -8.36 -7.20 12.98
N GLY A 134 -9.13 -8.19 13.47
CA GLY A 134 -9.75 -9.18 12.60
C GLY A 134 -8.75 -10.17 12.00
N THR A 135 -9.20 -10.92 10.99
CA THR A 135 -8.39 -11.91 10.30
C THR A 135 -7.54 -11.29 9.20
N THR A 136 -6.24 -11.52 9.22
CA THR A 136 -5.32 -11.13 8.15
C THR A 136 -5.33 -12.19 7.06
N ILE A 137 -5.62 -11.81 5.84
CA ILE A 137 -5.48 -12.70 4.68
C ILE A 137 -4.01 -12.70 4.24
N ALA A 138 -3.44 -13.88 4.15
CA ALA A 138 -2.09 -14.13 3.64
C ALA A 138 -2.13 -15.10 2.47
N VAL A 139 -1.17 -15.01 1.57
CA VAL A 139 -1.10 -15.87 0.39
C VAL A 139 0.11 -16.77 0.49
N VAL A 140 -0.06 -18.07 0.16
CA VAL A 140 1.02 -19.06 0.16
C VAL A 140 2.25 -18.50 -0.55
N GLY A 141 3.41 -18.57 0.12
CA GLY A 141 4.69 -18.09 -0.38
C GLY A 141 4.90 -16.57 -0.31
N THR A 142 3.91 -15.77 0.10
CA THR A 142 4.03 -14.32 0.25
C THR A 142 4.09 -13.95 1.73
N PRO A 143 5.26 -13.55 2.26
CA PRO A 143 5.41 -13.21 3.67
C PRO A 143 4.60 -11.98 4.09
N VAL A 144 4.10 -12.02 5.34
CA VAL A 144 3.41 -10.90 6.01
C VAL A 144 4.23 -10.46 7.22
N GLN A 145 4.40 -9.17 7.42
CA GLN A 145 5.14 -8.62 8.55
C GLN A 145 4.20 -8.15 9.65
N PHE A 146 4.38 -8.67 10.86
CA PHE A 146 3.81 -8.14 12.09
C PHE A 146 4.90 -7.52 12.94
N THR A 147 4.59 -6.38 13.58
CA THR A 147 5.48 -5.70 14.50
C THR A 147 4.81 -5.58 15.87
N ALA A 148 5.42 -6.13 16.91
CA ALA A 148 4.89 -6.00 18.27
C ALA A 148 5.29 -4.66 18.90
N LYS A 149 4.32 -3.95 19.45
CA LYS A 149 4.52 -2.77 20.30
C LYS A 149 4.21 -3.12 21.73
N THR A 150 5.13 -2.82 22.63
CA THR A 150 5.04 -3.19 24.04
C THR A 150 4.89 -1.99 24.95
N ALA A 151 4.26 -2.20 26.10
CA ALA A 151 4.28 -1.29 27.22
C ALA A 151 4.67 -2.06 28.50
N PRO A 152 5.87 -1.79 29.11
CA PRO A 152 6.86 -0.77 28.73
C PRO A 152 7.50 -1.02 27.38
N ALA A 153 7.95 0.05 26.73
CA ALA A 153 8.64 -0.07 25.45
C ALA A 153 9.93 -0.90 25.59
N LYS A 154 10.31 -1.59 24.49
CA LYS A 154 11.51 -2.44 24.40
C LYS A 154 11.49 -3.71 25.29
N ALA A 155 10.32 -4.18 25.73
CA ALA A 155 10.26 -5.52 26.32
C ALA A 155 10.59 -6.55 25.22
N ALA A 156 11.33 -7.60 25.60
CA ALA A 156 11.63 -8.72 24.72
C ALA A 156 10.32 -9.40 24.31
N VAL A 157 10.16 -9.68 23.01
CA VAL A 157 8.97 -10.32 22.43
C VAL A 157 9.38 -11.63 21.81
N THR A 158 8.60 -12.68 22.08
CA THR A 158 8.65 -13.95 21.36
C THR A 158 7.42 -14.07 20.47
N TYR A 159 7.62 -14.61 19.27
CA TYR A 159 6.53 -14.93 18.35
C TYR A 159 6.38 -16.42 18.22
N THR A 160 5.16 -16.91 18.18
CA THR A 160 4.83 -18.31 17.95
C THR A 160 3.66 -18.45 17.01
N SER A 161 3.66 -19.51 16.21
CA SER A 161 2.55 -19.93 15.37
C SER A 161 1.83 -21.10 16.06
N SER A 162 0.50 -21.12 16.00
CA SER A 162 -0.29 -22.26 16.50
C SER A 162 -0.14 -23.49 15.61
N ASP A 163 0.22 -23.32 14.32
CA ASP A 163 0.48 -24.40 13.37
C ASP A 163 1.54 -23.96 12.34
N SER A 164 2.76 -24.46 12.53
CA SER A 164 3.89 -24.17 11.63
C SER A 164 3.79 -24.84 10.25
N ALA A 165 2.91 -25.85 10.09
CA ALA A 165 2.64 -26.44 8.79
C ALA A 165 1.77 -25.54 7.91
N ILE A 166 0.97 -24.64 8.52
CA ILE A 166 0.16 -23.64 7.81
C ILE A 166 0.97 -22.35 7.60
N ALA A 167 1.57 -21.81 8.66
CA ALA A 167 2.47 -20.66 8.55
C ALA A 167 3.51 -20.68 9.68
N THR A 168 4.76 -20.36 9.34
CA THR A 168 5.82 -20.13 10.32
C THR A 168 5.91 -18.65 10.67
N VAL A 169 6.51 -18.34 11.82
CA VAL A 169 6.85 -16.95 12.19
C VAL A 169 8.26 -16.93 12.76
N ASP A 170 9.05 -15.94 12.36
CA ASP A 170 10.40 -15.74 12.87
C ASP A 170 10.44 -14.78 14.09
N THR A 171 11.64 -14.59 14.64
CA THR A 171 11.88 -13.74 15.82
C THR A 171 11.63 -12.25 15.55
N THR A 172 11.52 -11.84 14.29
CA THR A 172 11.22 -10.46 13.88
C THR A 172 9.73 -10.21 13.66
N GLY A 173 8.90 -11.27 13.73
CA GLY A 173 7.46 -11.22 13.45
C GLY A 173 7.12 -11.36 11.97
N LYS A 174 8.06 -11.79 11.13
CA LYS A 174 7.81 -12.13 9.73
C LYS A 174 7.11 -13.50 9.67
N VAL A 175 5.86 -13.49 9.23
CA VAL A 175 5.04 -14.68 9.01
C VAL A 175 5.23 -15.18 7.59
N THR A 176 5.60 -16.43 7.42
CA THR A 176 5.76 -17.08 6.10
C THR A 176 4.66 -18.11 5.92
N PRO A 177 3.66 -17.85 5.07
CA PRO A 177 2.60 -18.80 4.72
C PRO A 177 3.15 -19.99 3.94
N VAL A 178 2.81 -21.21 4.38
CA VAL A 178 3.31 -22.47 3.80
C VAL A 178 2.19 -23.23 3.08
N LYS A 179 1.02 -23.33 3.69
CA LYS A 179 -0.14 -24.09 3.21
C LYS A 179 -1.42 -23.35 3.57
N THR A 180 -2.46 -23.53 2.77
CA THR A 180 -3.80 -22.99 3.06
C THR A 180 -4.35 -23.46 4.40
N GLY A 181 -5.05 -22.59 5.11
CA GLY A 181 -5.64 -22.87 6.41
C GLY A 181 -5.67 -21.65 7.31
N LYS A 182 -6.16 -21.83 8.53
CA LYS A 182 -6.21 -20.79 9.56
C LYS A 182 -5.18 -21.05 10.64
N VAL A 183 -4.49 -20.02 11.07
CA VAL A 183 -3.46 -20.09 12.09
C VAL A 183 -3.50 -18.85 12.96
N THR A 184 -3.14 -18.99 14.22
CA THR A 184 -3.01 -17.88 15.16
C THR A 184 -1.54 -17.59 15.40
N ILE A 185 -1.13 -16.36 15.16
CA ILE A 185 0.20 -15.84 15.50
C ILE A 185 0.10 -15.14 16.84
N THR A 186 0.90 -15.59 17.81
CA THR A 186 0.99 -15.00 19.14
C THR A 186 2.27 -14.20 19.29
N ALA A 187 2.16 -12.97 19.75
CA ALA A 187 3.29 -12.16 20.21
C ALA A 187 3.21 -12.01 21.72
N ALA A 188 4.23 -12.46 22.46
CA ALA A 188 4.24 -12.50 23.91
C ALA A 188 5.50 -11.88 24.50
N THR A 189 5.33 -11.24 25.66
CA THR A 189 6.39 -10.93 26.62
C THR A 189 6.20 -11.84 27.83
N ASP A 190 7.09 -11.75 28.81
CA ASP A 190 6.96 -12.45 30.11
C ASP A 190 5.69 -12.03 30.91
N LYS A 191 5.02 -10.93 30.56
CA LYS A 191 3.91 -10.32 31.33
C LYS A 191 2.64 -10.05 30.53
N ALA A 192 2.66 -10.11 29.21
CA ALA A 192 1.49 -9.85 28.39
C ALA A 192 1.65 -10.50 27.03
N SER A 193 0.53 -10.83 26.40
CA SER A 193 0.50 -11.36 25.04
C SER A 193 -0.65 -10.75 24.23
N THR A 194 -0.58 -10.93 22.93
CA THR A 194 -1.64 -10.63 21.97
C THR A 194 -1.57 -11.62 20.81
N THR A 195 -2.67 -11.79 20.11
CA THR A 195 -2.77 -12.72 18.99
C THR A 195 -3.26 -12.00 17.74
N ALA A 196 -2.90 -12.53 16.58
CA ALA A 196 -3.46 -12.17 15.28
C ALA A 196 -3.91 -13.47 14.60
N GLU A 197 -5.12 -13.50 14.08
CA GLU A 197 -5.58 -14.58 13.20
C GLU A 197 -5.05 -14.33 11.79
N VAL A 198 -4.53 -15.38 11.16
CA VAL A 198 -4.07 -15.38 9.77
C VAL A 198 -4.79 -16.51 9.04
N GLU A 199 -5.48 -16.15 7.96
CA GLU A 199 -6.05 -17.10 7.03
C GLU A 199 -5.19 -17.15 5.78
N VAL A 200 -4.56 -18.31 5.56
CA VAL A 200 -3.68 -18.54 4.40
C VAL A 200 -4.51 -19.10 3.26
N LYS A 201 -4.44 -18.45 2.11
CA LYS A 201 -5.13 -18.81 0.87
C LYS A 201 -4.14 -18.99 -0.28
N ASN A 202 -4.57 -19.68 -1.35
CA ASN A 202 -3.76 -19.77 -2.57
C ASN A 202 -3.72 -18.43 -3.32
N TYR A 203 -4.84 -17.71 -3.29
CA TYR A 203 -5.03 -16.44 -3.97
C TYR A 203 -5.68 -15.41 -3.06
N ALA A 204 -5.37 -14.14 -3.30
CA ALA A 204 -6.13 -13.02 -2.73
C ALA A 204 -6.62 -12.11 -3.85
N LEU A 205 -7.94 -12.02 -4.00
CA LEU A 205 -8.60 -11.11 -4.92
C LEU A 205 -8.54 -9.69 -4.38
N GLY A 206 -7.93 -8.78 -5.16
CA GLY A 206 -7.84 -7.35 -4.86
C GLY A 206 -8.98 -6.56 -5.48
N THR A 207 -8.66 -5.58 -6.34
CA THR A 207 -9.66 -4.78 -7.04
C THR A 207 -10.24 -5.53 -8.23
N VAL A 208 -11.50 -5.25 -8.55
CA VAL A 208 -12.18 -5.70 -9.77
C VAL A 208 -12.82 -4.49 -10.44
N SER A 209 -12.70 -4.40 -11.75
CA SER A 209 -13.36 -3.37 -12.57
C SER A 209 -13.76 -3.93 -13.93
N GLN A 210 -14.84 -3.42 -14.47
CA GLN A 210 -15.28 -3.76 -15.83
C GLN A 210 -14.51 -2.92 -16.86
N THR A 211 -13.99 -3.54 -17.90
CA THR A 211 -13.28 -2.88 -19.01
C THR A 211 -14.05 -2.93 -20.32
N LYS A 212 -14.76 -4.03 -20.56
CA LYS A 212 -15.73 -4.18 -21.65
C LYS A 212 -17.01 -4.83 -21.13
N LEU A 213 -18.07 -4.82 -21.87
CA LEU A 213 -19.32 -5.44 -21.42
C LEU A 213 -19.15 -6.92 -21.03
N THR A 214 -18.19 -7.61 -21.64
CA THR A 214 -17.85 -9.02 -21.36
C THR A 214 -16.49 -9.20 -20.67
N GLU A 215 -15.75 -8.13 -20.37
CA GLU A 215 -14.40 -8.25 -19.77
C GLU A 215 -14.29 -7.50 -18.45
N LEU A 216 -13.71 -8.18 -17.46
CA LEU A 216 -13.33 -7.64 -16.18
C LEU A 216 -11.82 -7.68 -16.02
N THR A 217 -11.25 -6.66 -15.41
CA THR A 217 -9.86 -6.68 -14.96
C THR A 217 -9.85 -6.81 -13.44
N ALA A 218 -9.06 -7.76 -12.93
CA ALA A 218 -8.89 -8.00 -11.51
C ALA A 218 -7.41 -7.95 -11.11
N THR A 219 -7.12 -7.53 -9.88
CA THR A 219 -5.81 -7.73 -9.28
C THR A 219 -5.84 -8.98 -8.40
N VAL A 220 -4.87 -9.87 -8.57
CA VAL A 220 -4.80 -11.14 -7.85
C VAL A 220 -3.39 -11.34 -7.31
N ALA A 221 -3.27 -11.55 -6.00
CA ALA A 221 -2.02 -12.01 -5.39
C ALA A 221 -1.99 -13.54 -5.37
N GLY A 222 -0.81 -14.13 -5.55
CA GLY A 222 -0.59 -15.57 -5.58
C GLY A 222 0.01 -16.04 -6.92
N ASN A 223 0.04 -17.35 -7.13
CA ASN A 223 0.58 -17.92 -8.37
C ASN A 223 -0.49 -17.93 -9.47
N THR A 224 -0.69 -16.81 -10.12
CA THR A 224 -1.74 -16.60 -11.13
C THR A 224 -1.60 -17.46 -12.39
N LYS A 225 -0.45 -18.09 -12.65
CA LYS A 225 -0.21 -18.96 -13.83
C LYS A 225 -1.15 -20.17 -13.89
N ASN A 226 -1.68 -20.60 -12.76
CA ASN A 226 -2.53 -21.78 -12.67
C ASN A 226 -4.02 -21.44 -12.57
N LEU A 227 -4.41 -20.16 -12.66
CA LEU A 227 -5.80 -19.73 -12.61
C LEU A 227 -6.61 -20.27 -13.78
N LYS A 228 -7.80 -20.76 -13.46
CA LYS A 228 -8.78 -21.29 -14.43
C LYS A 228 -10.08 -20.48 -14.35
N PRO A 229 -10.88 -20.48 -15.41
CA PRO A 229 -12.22 -19.86 -15.39
C PRO A 229 -13.09 -20.34 -14.21
N THR A 230 -13.01 -21.64 -13.88
CA THR A 230 -13.78 -22.26 -12.80
C THR A 230 -13.38 -21.83 -11.39
N ASP A 231 -12.23 -21.16 -11.21
CA ASP A 231 -11.80 -20.63 -9.91
C ASP A 231 -12.58 -19.36 -9.54
N PHE A 232 -13.22 -18.72 -10.53
CA PHE A 232 -13.98 -17.49 -10.36
C PHE A 232 -15.48 -17.72 -10.41
N VAL A 233 -16.19 -17.09 -9.50
CA VAL A 233 -17.65 -16.98 -9.52
C VAL A 233 -18.01 -15.52 -9.69
N VAL A 234 -18.66 -15.17 -10.80
CA VAL A 234 -19.21 -13.82 -11.05
C VAL A 234 -20.72 -13.92 -10.96
N LYS A 235 -21.34 -13.12 -10.07
CA LYS A 235 -22.76 -13.21 -9.75
C LYS A 235 -23.38 -11.83 -9.60
N ASN A 236 -24.52 -11.60 -10.23
CA ASN A 236 -25.33 -10.41 -9.99
C ASN A 236 -25.94 -10.47 -8.56
N GLU A 237 -25.71 -9.46 -7.74
CA GLU A 237 -26.17 -9.44 -6.33
C GLU A 237 -27.69 -9.43 -6.22
N THR A 238 -28.39 -8.78 -7.15
CA THR A 238 -29.85 -8.61 -7.08
C THR A 238 -30.58 -9.85 -7.56
N THR A 239 -30.19 -10.40 -8.73
CA THR A 239 -30.89 -11.52 -9.37
C THR A 239 -30.33 -12.88 -8.96
N ASN A 240 -29.17 -12.91 -8.31
CA ASN A 240 -28.38 -14.12 -8.01
C ASN A 240 -27.98 -14.95 -9.25
N VAL A 241 -28.11 -14.39 -10.45
CA VAL A 241 -27.69 -15.05 -11.69
C VAL A 241 -26.16 -15.08 -11.77
N VAL A 242 -25.61 -16.25 -12.08
CA VAL A 242 -24.18 -16.45 -12.29
C VAL A 242 -23.83 -16.14 -13.74
N TYR A 243 -22.77 -15.36 -13.94
CA TYR A 243 -22.17 -15.02 -15.23
C TYR A 243 -20.88 -15.84 -15.39
N PRO A 244 -20.91 -16.97 -16.08
CA PRO A 244 -19.73 -17.84 -16.17
C PRO A 244 -18.57 -17.14 -16.85
N VAL A 245 -17.36 -17.38 -16.33
CA VAL A 245 -16.10 -16.94 -16.94
C VAL A 245 -15.72 -17.93 -18.03
N SER A 246 -15.51 -17.46 -19.26
CA SER A 246 -15.08 -18.27 -20.40
C SER A 246 -13.58 -18.38 -20.52
N LYS A 247 -12.84 -17.31 -20.12
CA LYS A 247 -11.40 -17.24 -20.26
C LYS A 247 -10.79 -16.42 -19.11
N VAL A 248 -9.61 -16.85 -18.68
CA VAL A 248 -8.72 -16.11 -17.78
C VAL A 248 -7.42 -15.83 -18.54
N SER A 249 -6.99 -14.58 -18.54
CA SER A 249 -5.73 -14.15 -19.14
C SER A 249 -4.93 -13.36 -18.14
N VAL A 250 -3.67 -13.75 -17.91
CA VAL A 250 -2.74 -13.05 -17.03
C VAL A 250 -1.90 -12.10 -17.86
N ASP A 251 -1.72 -10.86 -17.41
CA ASP A 251 -0.87 -9.88 -18.09
C ASP A 251 0.59 -10.36 -18.11
N SER A 252 1.24 -10.27 -19.26
CA SER A 252 2.60 -10.77 -19.48
C SER A 252 3.66 -9.94 -18.73
N LYS A 253 3.36 -8.68 -18.42
CA LYS A 253 4.27 -7.73 -17.76
C LYS A 253 3.98 -7.62 -16.27
N ASP A 254 2.74 -7.88 -15.86
CA ASP A 254 2.30 -7.78 -14.47
C ASP A 254 1.41 -8.99 -14.12
N ALA A 255 2.04 -10.03 -13.59
CA ALA A 255 1.34 -11.26 -13.23
C ALA A 255 0.23 -11.08 -12.19
N SER A 256 0.16 -9.93 -11.51
CA SER A 256 -0.95 -9.63 -10.60
C SER A 256 -2.21 -9.15 -11.31
N LYS A 257 -2.12 -8.73 -12.58
CA LYS A 257 -3.26 -8.29 -13.40
C LYS A 257 -3.85 -9.46 -14.18
N VAL A 258 -5.13 -9.69 -13.98
CA VAL A 258 -5.88 -10.80 -14.57
C VAL A 258 -7.09 -10.24 -15.28
N THR A 259 -7.28 -10.63 -16.54
CA THR A 259 -8.49 -10.35 -17.32
C THR A 259 -9.40 -11.57 -17.31
N LEU A 260 -10.64 -11.36 -16.91
CA LEU A 260 -11.71 -12.37 -16.95
C LEU A 260 -12.64 -12.03 -18.13
N THR A 261 -12.83 -12.97 -19.05
CA THR A 261 -13.82 -12.84 -20.12
C THR A 261 -15.08 -13.62 -19.72
N LEU A 262 -16.22 -12.96 -19.74
CA LEU A 262 -17.51 -13.56 -19.44
C LEU A 262 -18.13 -14.13 -20.72
N PHE A 263 -19.03 -15.12 -20.59
CA PHE A 263 -19.84 -15.62 -21.70
C PHE A 263 -20.94 -14.65 -22.11
N SER A 264 -21.41 -13.82 -21.19
CA SER A 264 -22.50 -12.87 -21.40
C SER A 264 -22.12 -11.47 -20.96
N GLU A 265 -22.71 -10.47 -21.59
CA GLU A 265 -22.51 -9.06 -21.24
C GLU A 265 -23.13 -8.74 -19.88
N ALA A 266 -22.41 -8.02 -19.06
CA ALA A 266 -22.92 -7.36 -17.84
C ALA A 266 -23.18 -5.89 -18.20
N LYS A 267 -24.46 -5.51 -18.36
CA LYS A 267 -24.85 -4.17 -18.86
C LYS A 267 -26.18 -3.65 -18.28
N ASP A 268 -26.47 -4.02 -17.04
CA ASP A 268 -27.74 -3.72 -16.36
C ASP A 268 -27.60 -2.69 -15.24
N ALA A 269 -26.44 -2.03 -15.11
CA ALA A 269 -26.10 -1.11 -14.05
C ALA A 269 -26.18 -1.71 -12.63
N ALA A 270 -26.25 -3.03 -12.51
CA ALA A 270 -26.33 -3.72 -11.24
C ALA A 270 -24.94 -3.93 -10.62
N THR A 271 -24.91 -4.22 -9.32
CA THR A 271 -23.71 -4.66 -8.62
C THR A 271 -23.52 -6.16 -8.81
N TYR A 272 -22.27 -6.53 -9.03
CA TYR A 272 -21.86 -7.92 -9.21
C TYR A 272 -20.77 -8.27 -8.19
N ASP A 273 -20.91 -9.46 -7.61
CA ASP A 273 -19.88 -10.14 -6.85
C ASP A 273 -18.92 -10.88 -7.76
N VAL A 274 -17.62 -10.74 -7.53
CA VAL A 274 -16.59 -11.61 -8.08
C VAL A 274 -15.89 -12.29 -6.92
N THR A 275 -15.95 -13.62 -6.89
CA THR A 275 -15.37 -14.42 -5.81
C THR A 275 -14.24 -15.29 -6.36
N LEU A 276 -13.09 -15.26 -5.67
CA LEU A 276 -11.93 -16.12 -5.90
C LEU A 276 -11.41 -16.60 -4.55
N ASP A 277 -11.25 -17.92 -4.39
CA ASP A 277 -10.74 -18.55 -3.16
C ASP A 277 -11.47 -18.06 -1.88
N GLY A 278 -12.80 -17.86 -2.00
CA GLY A 278 -13.67 -17.37 -0.93
C GLY A 278 -13.49 -15.89 -0.55
N ILE A 279 -12.72 -15.13 -1.34
CA ILE A 279 -12.65 -13.67 -1.21
C ILE A 279 -13.51 -13.03 -2.28
N THR A 280 -14.47 -12.20 -1.86
CA THR A 280 -15.41 -11.51 -2.75
C THR A 280 -15.04 -10.03 -2.87
N LYS A 281 -15.10 -9.52 -4.10
CA LYS A 281 -15.03 -8.09 -4.46
C LYS A 281 -16.17 -7.77 -5.39
N THR A 282 -16.60 -6.52 -5.37
CA THR A 282 -17.73 -6.05 -6.15
C THR A 282 -17.31 -5.07 -7.23
N PHE A 283 -18.08 -5.03 -8.31
CA PHE A 283 -18.05 -3.94 -9.29
C PHE A 283 -19.49 -3.59 -9.67
N VAL A 284 -19.68 -2.37 -10.17
CA VAL A 284 -20.95 -1.95 -10.77
C VAL A 284 -20.83 -2.11 -12.28
N ALA A 285 -21.73 -2.85 -12.88
CA ALA A 285 -21.74 -3.06 -14.32
C ALA A 285 -22.12 -1.78 -15.07
N SER A 286 -21.66 -1.66 -16.31
CA SER A 286 -22.12 -0.66 -17.27
C SER A 286 -23.65 -0.64 -17.39
N ASP A 287 -24.24 0.50 -17.68
CA ASP A 287 -25.65 0.60 -18.08
C ASP A 287 -25.86 0.35 -19.59
N GLY A 288 -24.79 0.04 -20.31
CA GLY A 288 -24.80 -0.23 -21.74
C GLY A 288 -25.08 1.01 -22.61
N LYS A 289 -25.08 2.23 -22.03
CA LYS A 289 -25.35 3.45 -22.78
C LYS A 289 -24.06 4.11 -23.24
N VAL A 290 -23.98 4.43 -24.53
CA VAL A 290 -22.85 5.15 -25.11
C VAL A 290 -22.83 6.60 -24.62
N ALA A 291 -21.75 6.98 -23.97
CA ALA A 291 -21.49 8.36 -23.52
C ALA A 291 -20.40 9.05 -24.36
N SER A 292 -19.52 8.27 -25.00
CA SER A 292 -18.48 8.80 -25.89
C SER A 292 -18.18 7.86 -27.04
N VAL A 293 -17.74 8.41 -28.17
CA VAL A 293 -17.19 7.68 -29.31
C VAL A 293 -15.86 8.32 -29.71
N ALA A 294 -14.92 7.49 -30.12
CA ALA A 294 -13.59 7.91 -30.53
C ALA A 294 -13.03 6.98 -31.62
N LEU A 295 -11.98 7.43 -32.28
CA LEU A 295 -11.17 6.55 -33.14
C LEU A 295 -10.28 5.64 -32.28
N ASN A 296 -9.99 4.45 -32.78
CA ASN A 296 -9.02 3.54 -32.16
C ASN A 296 -7.57 4.03 -32.31
N THR A 297 -7.30 4.90 -33.32
CA THR A 297 -6.02 5.60 -33.50
C THR A 297 -6.22 6.93 -34.20
N VAL A 298 -5.36 7.90 -33.91
CA VAL A 298 -5.28 9.21 -34.58
C VAL A 298 -3.96 9.41 -35.34
N THR A 299 -3.09 8.37 -35.32
CA THR A 299 -1.86 8.34 -36.10
C THR A 299 -1.74 7.03 -36.84
N VAL A 300 -1.21 7.07 -38.06
CA VAL A 300 -0.97 5.89 -38.90
C VAL A 300 0.42 5.95 -39.51
N PRO A 301 1.10 4.82 -39.78
CA PRO A 301 2.33 4.85 -40.55
C PRO A 301 2.05 5.34 -41.97
N TYR A 302 2.92 6.23 -42.48
CA TYR A 302 2.87 6.61 -43.90
C TYR A 302 3.15 5.39 -44.79
N ALA A 303 2.67 5.44 -46.01
CA ALA A 303 2.86 4.41 -47.04
C ALA A 303 2.50 2.98 -46.57
N THR A 304 1.56 2.86 -45.63
CA THR A 304 1.12 1.59 -45.08
C THR A 304 -0.39 1.59 -44.89
N GLU A 305 -1.07 0.56 -45.41
CA GLU A 305 -2.50 0.38 -45.15
C GLU A 305 -2.73 0.06 -43.65
N THR A 306 -3.46 0.93 -42.98
CA THR A 306 -3.77 0.81 -41.55
C THR A 306 -5.27 0.74 -41.33
N GLU A 307 -5.72 -0.26 -40.57
CA GLU A 307 -7.11 -0.38 -40.20
C GLU A 307 -7.54 0.68 -39.21
N ILE A 308 -8.53 1.48 -39.54
CA ILE A 308 -9.13 2.50 -38.70
C ILE A 308 -10.46 1.98 -38.16
N GLY A 309 -10.72 2.18 -36.90
CA GLY A 309 -11.95 1.73 -36.26
C GLY A 309 -12.46 2.74 -35.24
N LEU A 310 -13.61 2.42 -34.69
CA LEU A 310 -14.26 3.17 -33.61
C LEU A 310 -14.16 2.41 -32.30
N VAL A 311 -14.19 3.18 -31.23
CA VAL A 311 -14.41 2.70 -29.86
C VAL A 311 -15.51 3.56 -29.24
N SER A 312 -16.57 2.93 -28.75
CA SER A 312 -17.59 3.60 -27.96
C SER A 312 -17.50 3.17 -26.48
N LYS A 313 -17.73 4.12 -25.58
CA LYS A 313 -17.64 3.89 -24.13
C LYS A 313 -18.83 4.48 -23.40
N ASP A 314 -19.16 3.89 -22.24
CA ASP A 314 -20.10 4.48 -21.30
C ASP A 314 -19.46 5.64 -20.51
N ALA A 315 -20.21 6.22 -19.58
CA ALA A 315 -19.76 7.31 -18.70
C ALA A 315 -18.63 6.90 -17.76
N ASN A 316 -18.44 5.62 -17.47
CA ASN A 316 -17.40 5.07 -16.61
C ASN A 316 -16.15 4.62 -17.38
N GLY A 317 -16.16 4.76 -18.71
CA GLY A 317 -15.06 4.35 -19.58
C GLY A 317 -15.09 2.88 -19.99
N VAL A 318 -16.15 2.13 -19.69
CA VAL A 318 -16.34 0.75 -20.13
C VAL A 318 -16.60 0.74 -21.64
N ILE A 319 -15.86 -0.06 -22.36
CA ILE A 319 -16.04 -0.21 -23.82
C ILE A 319 -17.35 -0.94 -24.10
N ILE A 320 -18.25 -0.25 -24.80
CA ILE A 320 -19.54 -0.77 -25.24
C ILE A 320 -19.37 -1.51 -26.57
N ASP A 321 -18.65 -0.88 -27.51
CA ASP A 321 -18.44 -1.43 -28.84
C ASP A 321 -17.08 -1.00 -29.38
N GLU A 322 -16.48 -1.88 -30.18
CA GLU A 322 -15.19 -1.68 -30.83
C GLU A 322 -15.23 -2.37 -32.20
N ALA A 323 -15.15 -1.60 -33.27
CA ALA A 323 -15.29 -2.12 -34.62
C ALA A 323 -14.40 -1.39 -35.62
N ALA A 324 -13.91 -2.12 -36.62
CA ALA A 324 -13.25 -1.53 -37.77
C ALA A 324 -14.23 -0.73 -38.64
N TYR A 325 -13.72 0.23 -39.41
CA TYR A 325 -14.49 1.16 -40.25
C TYR A 325 -15.59 0.49 -41.09
N THR A 326 -15.25 -0.60 -41.74
CA THR A 326 -16.24 -1.30 -42.63
C THR A 326 -17.03 -2.40 -41.92
N LYS A 327 -16.74 -2.65 -40.63
CA LYS A 327 -17.41 -3.66 -39.79
C LYS A 327 -18.31 -3.05 -38.72
N GLN A 328 -18.37 -1.69 -38.64
CA GLN A 328 -19.28 -1.05 -37.70
C GLN A 328 -20.73 -1.35 -38.09
N ASP A 329 -21.59 -1.40 -37.10
CA ASP A 329 -23.03 -1.52 -37.28
C ASP A 329 -23.61 -0.17 -37.77
N ALA A 330 -23.91 -0.11 -39.07
CA ALA A 330 -24.45 1.09 -39.70
C ALA A 330 -25.85 1.49 -39.16
N SER A 331 -26.54 0.60 -38.45
CA SER A 331 -27.78 0.97 -37.74
C SER A 331 -27.51 1.79 -36.48
N LYS A 332 -26.32 1.58 -35.86
CA LYS A 332 -25.91 2.27 -34.62
C LYS A 332 -24.96 3.41 -34.86
N TYR A 333 -24.13 3.37 -35.90
CA TYR A 333 -23.08 4.35 -36.12
C TYR A 333 -23.13 4.91 -37.55
N ASP A 334 -22.91 6.25 -37.63
CA ASP A 334 -22.47 6.89 -38.87
C ASP A 334 -20.97 7.14 -38.71
N PHE A 335 -20.16 6.56 -39.59
CA PHE A 335 -18.71 6.71 -39.59
C PHE A 335 -18.24 7.16 -40.97
N THR A 336 -17.74 8.40 -41.06
CA THR A 336 -17.13 8.95 -42.26
C THR A 336 -15.62 9.00 -42.12
N LEU A 337 -14.93 8.65 -43.22
CA LEU A 337 -13.46 8.70 -43.29
C LEU A 337 -13.08 9.22 -44.69
N THR A 338 -12.40 10.35 -44.75
CA THR A 338 -12.01 11.02 -46.01
C THR A 338 -10.54 11.43 -45.96
N THR A 339 -9.86 11.40 -47.09
CA THR A 339 -8.48 11.86 -47.25
C THR A 339 -8.28 12.54 -48.60
N ASN A 340 -7.35 13.51 -48.67
CA ASN A 340 -6.96 14.21 -49.86
C ASN A 340 -5.67 13.64 -50.50
N ASN A 341 -4.79 13.01 -49.67
CA ASN A 341 -3.45 12.57 -50.05
C ASN A 341 -3.25 11.06 -49.81
N GLY A 342 -4.22 10.26 -50.19
CA GLY A 342 -4.22 8.81 -50.00
C GLY A 342 -5.52 8.20 -50.46
N TYR A 343 -5.86 7.06 -49.92
CA TYR A 343 -7.13 6.37 -50.24
C TYR A 343 -7.63 5.55 -49.04
N VAL A 344 -8.90 5.26 -49.07
CA VAL A 344 -9.53 4.29 -48.16
C VAL A 344 -9.83 3.04 -48.99
N ASN A 345 -9.26 1.90 -48.60
CA ASN A 345 -9.42 0.62 -49.25
C ASN A 345 -10.05 -0.40 -48.28
N GLY A 346 -11.33 -0.66 -48.47
CA GLY A 346 -12.07 -1.55 -47.57
C GLY A 346 -12.05 -1.04 -46.12
N THR A 347 -11.31 -1.72 -45.27
CA THR A 347 -11.17 -1.40 -43.81
C THR A 347 -9.99 -0.50 -43.51
N LYS A 348 -9.15 -0.16 -44.48
CA LYS A 348 -7.84 0.43 -44.26
C LYS A 348 -7.70 1.80 -44.89
N LEU A 349 -7.06 2.69 -44.16
CA LEU A 349 -6.57 4.00 -44.60
C LEU A 349 -5.12 3.87 -45.07
N TYR A 350 -4.81 4.44 -46.23
CA TYR A 350 -3.45 4.62 -46.74
C TYR A 350 -3.17 6.11 -46.93
N LEU A 351 -2.08 6.61 -46.39
CA LEU A 351 -1.58 7.97 -46.59
C LEU A 351 -0.18 7.92 -47.19
N ASN A 352 0.04 8.74 -48.24
CA ASN A 352 1.23 8.64 -49.09
C ASN A 352 2.54 9.07 -48.43
N LYS A 353 2.51 10.14 -47.62
CA LYS A 353 3.69 10.79 -47.05
C LYS A 353 3.49 11.12 -45.58
N ILE A 354 4.59 11.31 -44.88
CA ILE A 354 4.59 11.87 -43.51
C ILE A 354 3.87 13.21 -43.53
N ALA A 355 3.08 13.45 -42.51
CA ALA A 355 2.19 14.61 -42.30
C ALA A 355 0.97 14.71 -43.24
N ASP A 356 0.76 13.76 -44.18
CA ASP A 356 -0.53 13.63 -44.84
C ASP A 356 -1.62 13.34 -43.82
N THR A 357 -2.83 13.80 -44.10
CA THR A 357 -3.96 13.71 -43.18
C THR A 357 -5.18 13.07 -43.78
N ALA A 358 -5.96 12.47 -42.91
CA ALA A 358 -7.35 12.09 -43.17
C ALA A 358 -8.24 12.73 -42.09
N THR A 359 -9.52 12.88 -42.41
CA THR A 359 -10.52 13.35 -41.46
C THR A 359 -11.56 12.25 -41.27
N ALA A 360 -11.83 11.94 -40.00
CA ALA A 360 -12.87 11.01 -39.60
C ALA A 360 -13.89 11.71 -38.69
N GLU A 361 -15.12 11.24 -38.75
CA GLU A 361 -16.18 11.64 -37.82
C GLU A 361 -17.05 10.44 -37.53
N ILE A 362 -17.36 10.21 -36.27
CA ILE A 362 -18.20 9.10 -35.80
C ILE A 362 -19.39 9.71 -35.06
N THR A 363 -20.57 9.26 -35.37
CA THR A 363 -21.80 9.56 -34.64
C THR A 363 -22.49 8.27 -34.23
N TYR A 364 -22.65 8.07 -32.93
CA TYR A 364 -23.54 7.03 -32.40
C TYR A 364 -25.00 7.51 -32.48
N LYS A 365 -25.87 6.69 -33.08
CA LYS A 365 -27.31 6.92 -33.20
C LYS A 365 -28.02 6.31 -32.01
N SER A 366 -28.58 7.12 -31.14
CA SER A 366 -29.33 6.68 -29.97
C SER A 366 -30.63 5.92 -30.31
N GLY A 367 -31.12 6.12 -31.55
CA GLY A 367 -32.43 5.63 -31.98
C GLY A 367 -33.62 6.41 -31.39
N LYS A 368 -33.34 7.50 -30.65
CA LYS A 368 -34.39 8.35 -30.06
C LYS A 368 -34.65 9.58 -30.92
N TYR A 369 -35.92 9.96 -31.02
CA TYR A 369 -36.35 11.14 -31.76
C TYR A 369 -37.28 11.97 -30.90
N ASP A 370 -37.21 13.31 -31.04
CA ASP A 370 -38.16 14.24 -30.45
C ASP A 370 -39.53 14.18 -31.15
N GLN A 371 -40.48 14.98 -30.68
CA GLN A 371 -41.83 15.08 -31.28
C GLN A 371 -41.84 15.60 -32.72
N ASN A 372 -40.74 16.23 -33.17
CA ASN A 372 -40.57 16.77 -34.52
C ASN A 372 -39.75 15.85 -35.43
N GLY A 373 -39.41 14.64 -34.96
CA GLY A 373 -38.59 13.66 -35.68
C GLY A 373 -37.10 13.96 -35.70
N LYS A 374 -36.60 14.90 -34.88
CA LYS A 374 -35.17 15.18 -34.71
C LYS A 374 -34.53 14.19 -33.77
N ALA A 375 -33.39 13.62 -34.18
CA ALA A 375 -32.64 12.68 -33.37
C ALA A 375 -32.17 13.34 -32.04
N GLU A 376 -32.39 12.65 -30.94
CA GLU A 376 -31.97 13.05 -29.60
C GLU A 376 -30.98 12.06 -28.99
N GLY A 377 -30.02 12.56 -28.19
CA GLY A 377 -29.09 11.73 -27.46
C GLY A 377 -28.04 11.04 -28.34
N ASN A 378 -27.87 11.49 -29.59
CA ASN A 378 -26.73 11.07 -30.41
C ASN A 378 -25.42 11.57 -29.78
N VAL A 379 -24.37 10.74 -29.92
CA VAL A 379 -23.03 11.07 -29.40
C VAL A 379 -22.06 11.11 -30.58
N THR A 380 -21.34 12.21 -30.74
CA THR A 380 -20.39 12.40 -31.85
C THR A 380 -18.96 12.60 -31.32
N SER A 381 -17.97 12.07 -32.07
CA SER A 381 -16.55 12.38 -31.84
C SER A 381 -16.18 13.81 -32.30
N GLY A 382 -17.06 14.45 -33.08
CA GLY A 382 -16.67 15.58 -33.91
C GLY A 382 -15.68 15.16 -35.00
N LYS A 383 -15.18 16.15 -35.76
CA LYS A 383 -14.16 15.89 -36.79
C LYS A 383 -12.80 15.68 -36.14
N VAL A 384 -12.22 14.50 -36.38
CA VAL A 384 -10.91 14.10 -35.85
C VAL A 384 -9.92 13.98 -37.01
N THR A 385 -8.75 14.57 -36.88
CA THR A 385 -7.67 14.45 -37.86
C THR A 385 -6.83 13.24 -37.54
N ILE A 386 -6.60 12.38 -38.53
CA ILE A 386 -5.64 11.28 -38.52
C ILE A 386 -4.41 11.75 -39.28
N THR A 387 -3.22 11.59 -38.73
CA THR A 387 -1.97 12.05 -39.33
C THR A 387 -1.03 10.87 -39.64
N ALA A 388 -0.46 10.90 -40.83
CA ALA A 388 0.61 9.96 -41.20
C ALA A 388 1.92 10.31 -40.48
N VAL A 389 2.53 9.33 -39.84
CA VAL A 389 3.79 9.50 -39.10
C VAL A 389 4.83 8.49 -39.54
N ASP A 390 6.08 8.80 -39.35
CA ASP A 390 7.17 7.84 -39.46
C ASP A 390 7.24 7.01 -38.17
N GLN A 391 6.69 5.81 -38.22
CA GLN A 391 6.73 4.91 -37.07
C GLN A 391 8.12 4.27 -36.85
N SER A 392 9.05 4.44 -37.79
CA SER A 392 10.45 4.08 -37.57
C SER A 392 11.26 5.18 -36.87
N ALA A 393 10.70 6.40 -36.80
CA ALA A 393 11.36 7.52 -36.10
C ALA A 393 11.33 7.32 -34.59
N VAL A 394 12.51 7.44 -33.98
CA VAL A 394 12.64 7.38 -32.52
C VAL A 394 12.02 8.63 -31.89
N SER A 395 11.09 8.41 -31.00
CA SER A 395 10.50 9.47 -30.17
C SER A 395 10.96 9.41 -28.72
N ASN A 396 11.23 8.22 -28.22
CA ASN A 396 11.68 8.00 -26.85
C ASN A 396 12.57 6.76 -26.79
N PHE A 397 13.54 6.78 -25.90
CA PHE A 397 14.31 5.60 -25.53
C PHE A 397 14.40 5.52 -24.01
N ASP A 398 14.47 4.30 -23.49
CA ASP A 398 14.71 4.01 -22.10
C ASP A 398 15.84 2.98 -21.98
N VAL A 399 16.69 3.13 -20.97
CA VAL A 399 17.84 2.27 -20.72
C VAL A 399 17.76 1.78 -19.29
N ARG A 400 17.89 0.46 -19.13
CA ARG A 400 18.03 -0.19 -17.82
C ARG A 400 19.38 -0.89 -17.73
N ILE A 401 20.03 -0.79 -16.59
CA ILE A 401 21.34 -1.41 -16.34
C ILE A 401 21.15 -2.51 -15.29
N ASP A 402 21.59 -3.74 -15.60
CA ASP A 402 21.47 -4.87 -14.68
C ASP A 402 22.56 -5.93 -14.96
N ASP A 403 22.67 -6.92 -14.10
CA ASP A 403 23.58 -8.04 -14.28
C ASP A 403 23.02 -9.10 -15.23
N GLY A 404 23.89 -9.65 -16.07
CA GLY A 404 23.66 -10.88 -16.82
C GLY A 404 22.66 -10.79 -17.96
N ASN A 405 22.32 -11.94 -18.55
CA ASN A 405 21.41 -12.05 -19.70
C ASN A 405 19.95 -11.97 -19.27
N LYS A 406 19.34 -10.79 -19.46
CA LYS A 406 17.92 -10.54 -19.19
C LYS A 406 17.23 -9.93 -20.41
N SER A 407 15.93 -9.80 -20.39
CA SER A 407 15.21 -8.91 -21.29
C SER A 407 15.07 -7.53 -20.63
N TYR A 408 14.79 -6.48 -21.43
CA TYR A 408 14.53 -5.14 -20.91
C TYR A 408 13.48 -5.14 -19.79
N ASP A 409 12.36 -5.85 -19.95
CA ASP A 409 11.28 -5.90 -18.96
C ASP A 409 11.68 -6.57 -17.63
N LYS A 410 12.70 -7.41 -17.64
CA LYS A 410 13.22 -8.14 -16.46
C LYS A 410 14.43 -7.47 -15.81
N ALA A 411 15.03 -6.48 -16.46
CA ALA A 411 16.16 -5.73 -15.92
C ALA A 411 15.70 -4.80 -14.79
N LYS A 412 16.41 -4.83 -13.66
CA LYS A 412 16.06 -4.07 -12.44
C LYS A 412 16.42 -2.58 -12.50
N ASP A 413 17.15 -2.14 -13.50
CA ASP A 413 17.65 -0.75 -13.63
C ASP A 413 18.54 -0.32 -12.45
N ASP A 414 19.61 -1.05 -12.24
CA ASP A 414 20.65 -0.68 -11.28
C ASP A 414 21.54 0.43 -11.86
N LYS A 415 21.23 1.68 -11.52
CA LYS A 415 21.93 2.88 -12.03
C LYS A 415 23.35 3.07 -11.50
N LYS A 416 23.88 2.16 -10.69
CA LYS A 416 25.22 2.24 -10.12
C LYS A 416 26.05 1.08 -10.58
N ILE A 417 27.24 1.39 -11.10
CA ILE A 417 28.28 0.43 -11.49
C ILE A 417 29.49 0.68 -10.58
N ALA A 418 29.95 -0.34 -9.86
CA ALA A 418 31.15 -0.23 -9.06
C ALA A 418 32.39 -0.19 -9.95
N ALA A 419 33.48 0.41 -9.46
CA ALA A 419 34.75 0.43 -10.19
C ALA A 419 35.22 -1.00 -10.51
N LYS A 420 35.57 -1.26 -11.78
CA LYS A 420 35.93 -2.57 -12.33
C LYS A 420 34.80 -3.59 -12.46
N ASP A 421 33.56 -3.16 -12.25
CA ASP A 421 32.39 -4.00 -12.46
C ASP A 421 31.89 -3.90 -13.92
N THR A 422 31.18 -4.92 -14.38
CA THR A 422 30.59 -4.98 -15.71
C THR A 422 29.10 -5.22 -15.57
N LYS A 423 28.31 -4.39 -16.22
CA LYS A 423 26.85 -4.49 -16.29
C LYS A 423 26.39 -4.53 -17.73
N THR A 424 25.22 -5.10 -17.96
CA THR A 424 24.57 -5.09 -19.28
C THR A 424 23.55 -3.97 -19.35
N ALA A 425 23.60 -3.18 -20.41
CA ALA A 425 22.61 -2.17 -20.72
C ALA A 425 21.51 -2.76 -21.63
N TYR A 426 20.26 -2.62 -21.22
CA TYR A 426 19.08 -3.08 -21.94
C TYR A 426 18.31 -1.86 -22.43
N PHE A 427 18.06 -1.77 -23.73
CA PHE A 427 17.35 -0.62 -24.32
C PHE A 427 15.95 -0.99 -24.73
N MET A 428 15.07 0.00 -24.67
CA MET A 428 13.79 0.01 -25.36
C MET A 428 13.66 1.31 -26.13
N ILE A 429 13.58 1.21 -27.43
CA ILE A 429 13.39 2.35 -28.33
C ILE A 429 11.95 2.37 -28.77
N LYS A 430 11.28 3.51 -28.63
CA LYS A 430 9.86 3.69 -28.96
C LYS A 430 9.67 4.81 -29.96
N ASN A 431 8.69 4.62 -30.84
CA ASN A 431 8.19 5.68 -31.72
C ASN A 431 7.24 6.64 -30.99
N ALA A 432 6.69 7.63 -31.67
CA ALA A 432 5.78 8.63 -31.13
C ALA A 432 4.50 8.02 -30.52
N ASP A 433 4.06 6.87 -31.00
CA ASP A 433 2.90 6.13 -30.49
C ASP A 433 3.22 5.24 -29.29
N GLY A 434 4.48 5.28 -28.81
CA GLY A 434 4.94 4.41 -27.73
C GLY A 434 5.18 2.95 -28.12
N LYS A 435 5.09 2.61 -29.42
CA LYS A 435 5.36 1.27 -29.94
C LYS A 435 6.87 1.03 -30.01
N GLU A 436 7.29 -0.15 -29.60
CA GLU A 436 8.71 -0.56 -29.70
C GLU A 436 9.21 -0.66 -31.13
N ILE A 437 10.38 -0.10 -31.38
CA ILE A 437 11.11 -0.23 -32.66
C ILE A 437 12.09 -1.38 -32.48
N SER A 438 11.94 -2.44 -33.24
CA SER A 438 12.71 -3.69 -33.13
C SER A 438 14.01 -3.71 -33.95
N ASP A 439 14.24 -2.76 -34.84
CA ASP A 439 15.47 -2.68 -35.64
C ASP A 439 16.58 -1.93 -34.91
N TYR A 440 17.16 -2.59 -33.95
CA TYR A 440 18.24 -2.04 -33.10
C TYR A 440 19.58 -1.83 -33.84
N ASN A 441 19.77 -2.44 -35.01
CA ASN A 441 21.03 -2.36 -35.79
C ASN A 441 21.37 -0.96 -36.30
N LYS A 442 20.39 -0.04 -36.27
CA LYS A 442 20.55 1.37 -36.66
C LYS A 442 21.07 2.26 -35.56
N TYR A 443 21.30 1.74 -34.36
CA TYR A 443 21.68 2.53 -33.21
C TYR A 443 22.97 2.03 -32.60
N SER A 444 23.83 2.95 -32.17
CA SER A 444 25.04 2.67 -31.39
C SER A 444 24.90 3.24 -29.99
N VAL A 445 25.60 2.66 -29.04
CA VAL A 445 25.72 3.14 -27.68
C VAL A 445 27.14 3.59 -27.44
N GLU A 446 27.28 4.81 -26.99
CA GLU A 446 28.62 5.40 -26.71
C GLU A 446 28.60 5.98 -25.28
N SER A 447 29.75 5.90 -24.62
CA SER A 447 29.94 6.58 -23.34
C SER A 447 30.34 8.03 -23.60
N SER A 448 29.70 8.97 -22.88
CA SER A 448 30.13 10.38 -22.88
C SER A 448 31.46 10.60 -22.16
N ASP A 449 31.90 9.64 -21.35
CA ASP A 449 33.18 9.64 -20.65
C ASP A 449 33.82 8.24 -20.68
N PRO A 450 34.49 7.86 -21.79
CA PRO A 450 35.11 6.54 -21.93
C PRO A 450 36.23 6.25 -20.93
N ALA A 451 36.78 7.28 -20.28
CA ALA A 451 37.80 7.10 -19.25
C ALA A 451 37.21 6.58 -17.94
N THR A 452 35.95 6.91 -17.69
CA THR A 452 35.21 6.46 -16.48
C THR A 452 34.35 5.21 -16.75
N LEU A 453 33.73 5.14 -17.93
CA LEU A 453 32.85 4.03 -18.33
C LEU A 453 33.11 3.63 -19.78
N MET A 454 33.56 2.40 -19.99
CA MET A 454 33.66 1.82 -21.32
C MET A 454 32.39 1.09 -21.70
N VAL A 455 31.97 1.22 -22.97
CA VAL A 455 30.94 0.46 -23.62
C VAL A 455 31.59 -0.50 -24.59
N GLY A 456 31.35 -1.82 -24.44
CA GLY A 456 31.90 -2.88 -25.27
C GLY A 456 30.83 -3.68 -25.99
#